data_8a01e8e9133b9a4215930cf68e4fe7a1
#
_entry.id   8a01e8e9133b9a4215930cf68e4fe7a1
#
_cell.length_a   1.000
_cell.length_b   1.000
_cell.length_c   1.000
_cell.angle_alpha   90.00
_cell.angle_beta   90.00
_cell.angle_gamma   90.00
#
_symmetry.space_group_name_H-M   'P 1'
#
loop_
_entity.id
_entity.type
_entity.pdbx_description
1 polymer ?
#
loop_
_entity_poly.entity_id
_entity_poly.type
_entity_poly.pdbx_seq_one_letter_code
_entity_poly.pdbx_strand_id
1 'polypeptide(L)'
;GGSPVFYLDNEGIHLKETTACPETVQDYAGQKQLAAFEKIEVDLKSGEFSLEEGDSYSVEYLLAGDREEPVCQVENGKLIVKERDSWKTQEGNRWYFRLWGEEGERRQDAPYVKITVPKGARLKEISIDAPWDIDLAANLSAEKLSVKTSYGEIKMEDWNGIDLSIYDENGDIKTGNLTGNKVEITGLYGDLNIGCIESTQASLEAENGSVTVFAGTQGTLDVKNSYGDTNIYEMQKADAYGY
;
A
#
# COMPACT_ATOMS: atom_id res chain seq x y z
N GLY A 1 29.85 12.10 -17.00
CA GLY A 1 29.19 11.96 -18.28
C GLY A 1 27.70 11.72 -18.07
N GLY A 2 26.83 12.60 -18.55
CA GLY A 2 25.40 12.46 -18.40
C GLY A 2 24.82 11.45 -19.38
N SER A 3 23.77 10.76 -18.96
CA SER A 3 23.02 9.87 -19.84
C SER A 3 22.34 10.67 -20.94
N PRO A 4 22.32 10.19 -22.18
CA PRO A 4 21.64 10.88 -23.25
C PRO A 4 20.12 10.94 -22.94
N VAL A 5 19.56 12.10 -23.17
CA VAL A 5 18.11 12.34 -23.02
C VAL A 5 17.53 12.51 -24.41
N PHE A 6 16.54 11.68 -24.73
CA PHE A 6 15.80 11.77 -25.99
C PHE A 6 14.41 12.30 -25.69
N TYR A 7 13.86 13.05 -26.62
CA TYR A 7 12.45 13.41 -26.58
C TYR A 7 11.77 13.09 -27.91
N LEU A 8 10.50 12.77 -27.84
CA LEU A 8 9.67 12.47 -29.01
C LEU A 8 8.65 13.58 -29.19
N ASP A 9 8.56 14.11 -30.39
CA ASP A 9 7.50 15.02 -30.80
C ASP A 9 6.91 14.56 -32.15
N ASN A 10 6.05 15.38 -32.75
CA ASN A 10 5.40 15.07 -34.04
C ASN A 10 6.39 14.99 -35.21
N GLU A 11 7.62 15.42 -35.05
CA GLU A 11 8.67 15.39 -36.07
C GLU A 11 9.62 14.21 -35.92
N GLY A 12 9.53 13.46 -34.83
CA GLY A 12 10.34 12.27 -34.58
C GLY A 12 11.09 12.28 -33.25
N ILE A 13 12.11 11.43 -33.18
CA ILE A 13 12.95 11.31 -31.99
C ILE A 13 14.12 12.28 -32.12
N HIS A 14 14.27 13.12 -31.11
CA HIS A 14 15.34 14.11 -31.05
C HIS A 14 16.24 13.84 -29.83
N LEU A 15 17.54 14.02 -30.05
CA LEU A 15 18.51 14.03 -28.96
C LEU A 15 18.60 15.43 -28.38
N LYS A 16 18.29 15.56 -27.10
CA LYS A 16 18.51 16.82 -26.41
C LYS A 16 19.97 16.92 -26.04
N GLU A 17 20.73 17.76 -26.73
CA GLU A 17 22.07 18.16 -26.28
C GLU A 17 21.94 19.01 -25.03
N THR A 18 22.16 18.38 -23.91
CA THR A 18 22.28 19.10 -22.64
C THR A 18 23.74 19.36 -22.35
N THR A 19 24.15 20.59 -22.42
CA THR A 19 25.45 21.06 -21.93
C THR A 19 25.51 21.08 -20.39
N ALA A 20 24.40 20.93 -19.72
CA ALA A 20 24.33 20.61 -18.31
C ALA A 20 23.36 19.45 -18.19
N CYS A 21 23.85 18.31 -17.73
CA CYS A 21 22.97 17.30 -17.20
C CYS A 21 22.00 18.03 -16.28
N PRO A 22 20.67 17.96 -16.48
CA PRO A 22 19.80 18.45 -15.46
C PRO A 22 20.27 17.75 -14.20
N GLU A 23 20.64 18.55 -13.24
CA GLU A 23 20.97 18.07 -11.91
C GLU A 23 20.01 16.97 -11.58
N THR A 24 20.52 15.87 -11.01
CA THR A 24 19.77 14.75 -10.51
C THR A 24 18.42 15.22 -10.02
N VAL A 25 17.35 14.73 -10.64
CA VAL A 25 16.00 15.05 -10.19
C VAL A 25 15.96 14.63 -8.73
N GLN A 26 15.95 15.61 -7.84
CA GLN A 26 15.94 15.35 -6.41
C GLN A 26 14.63 14.69 -6.04
N ASP A 27 14.71 13.60 -5.29
CA ASP A 27 13.55 12.98 -4.72
C ASP A 27 12.87 13.93 -3.72
N TYR A 28 11.58 13.77 -3.56
CA TYR A 28 10.85 14.43 -2.49
C TYR A 28 11.06 13.65 -1.21
N ALA A 29 11.64 14.30 -0.23
CA ALA A 29 11.84 13.72 1.10
C ALA A 29 11.23 14.60 2.16
N GLY A 30 10.62 14.00 3.16
CA GLY A 30 10.04 14.74 4.27
C GLY A 30 9.86 13.88 5.50
N GLN A 31 9.90 14.55 6.65
CA GLN A 31 9.54 14.01 7.95
C GLN A 31 8.78 15.10 8.70
N LYS A 32 7.55 14.81 9.07
CA LYS A 32 6.66 15.78 9.67
C LYS A 32 5.96 15.22 10.89
N GLN A 33 5.92 16.01 11.96
CA GLN A 33 4.95 15.81 13.02
C GLN A 33 3.61 16.39 12.56
N LEU A 34 2.53 15.66 12.80
CA LEU A 34 1.21 15.99 12.28
C LEU A 34 0.23 16.30 13.42
N ALA A 35 -0.79 17.09 13.11
CA ALA A 35 -1.99 17.17 13.93
C ALA A 35 -2.67 15.80 13.97
N ALA A 36 -3.40 15.52 15.04
CA ALA A 36 -4.15 14.30 15.17
C ALA A 36 -5.14 14.13 14.01
N PHE A 37 -5.25 12.90 13.53
CA PHE A 37 -6.20 12.55 12.49
C PHE A 37 -6.91 11.23 12.86
N GLU A 38 -8.08 11.05 12.31
CA GLU A 38 -8.87 9.82 12.47
C GLU A 38 -9.12 9.11 11.15
N LYS A 39 -8.72 9.73 10.04
CA LYS A 39 -8.82 9.16 8.70
C LYS A 39 -7.48 9.26 7.97
N ILE A 40 -7.22 8.26 7.13
CA ILE A 40 -6.00 8.19 6.31
C ILE A 40 -6.41 7.86 4.87
N GLU A 41 -5.91 8.65 3.92
CA GLU A 41 -6.02 8.37 2.49
C GLU A 41 -4.63 8.39 1.87
N VAL A 42 -4.22 7.26 1.32
CA VAL A 42 -2.92 7.10 0.65
C VAL A 42 -3.15 6.62 -0.77
N ASP A 43 -2.60 7.35 -1.73
CA ASP A 43 -2.60 7.00 -3.15
C ASP A 43 -1.20 7.22 -3.70
N LEU A 44 -0.45 6.14 -3.85
CA LEU A 44 0.92 6.16 -4.32
C LEU A 44 1.01 5.59 -5.73
N LYS A 45 1.92 6.15 -6.53
CA LYS A 45 2.26 5.67 -7.88
C LYS A 45 3.60 4.96 -7.90
N SER A 46 4.39 5.14 -6.86
CA SER A 46 5.68 4.48 -6.65
C SER A 46 5.88 4.19 -5.17
N GLY A 47 6.71 3.22 -4.87
CA GLY A 47 7.15 2.98 -3.52
C GLY A 47 6.26 2.07 -2.67
N GLU A 48 6.79 1.79 -1.51
CA GLU A 48 6.18 0.95 -0.49
C GLU A 48 5.46 1.81 0.55
N PHE A 49 4.51 1.20 1.24
CA PHE A 49 3.77 1.86 2.30
C PHE A 49 3.88 1.09 3.60
N SER A 50 4.06 1.78 4.71
CA SER A 50 3.96 1.20 6.03
C SER A 50 3.20 2.11 6.99
N LEU A 51 2.48 1.48 7.90
CA LEU A 51 1.81 2.10 9.04
C LEU A 51 2.28 1.42 10.31
N GLU A 52 2.74 2.18 11.27
CA GLU A 52 3.21 1.63 12.55
C GLU A 52 2.73 2.45 13.73
N GLU A 53 2.80 1.86 14.90
CA GLU A 53 2.50 2.53 16.16
C GLU A 53 3.76 3.20 16.73
N GLY A 54 3.57 4.34 17.36
CA GLY A 54 4.62 5.08 18.03
C GLY A 54 4.05 6.03 19.08
N ASP A 55 4.77 7.13 19.33
CA ASP A 55 4.39 8.07 20.40
C ASP A 55 3.55 9.25 19.89
N SER A 56 3.49 9.45 18.58
CA SER A 56 2.84 10.62 18.00
C SER A 56 2.32 10.35 16.61
N TYR A 57 1.53 11.29 16.09
CA TYR A 57 1.12 11.31 14.68
C TYR A 57 2.25 11.90 13.84
N SER A 58 2.78 11.11 12.92
CA SER A 58 3.85 11.57 12.04
C SER A 58 3.86 10.85 10.70
N VAL A 59 4.54 11.44 9.73
CA VAL A 59 4.78 10.86 8.43
C VAL A 59 6.23 11.06 8.03
N GLU A 60 6.80 10.04 7.43
CA GLU A 60 8.12 10.07 6.80
C GLU A 60 7.98 9.53 5.38
N TYR A 61 8.57 10.21 4.42
CA TYR A 61 8.49 9.78 3.04
C TYR A 61 9.73 10.11 2.22
N LEU A 62 9.98 9.27 1.24
CA LEU A 62 10.92 9.48 0.16
C LEU A 62 10.22 9.10 -1.13
N LEU A 63 9.89 10.06 -1.97
CA LEU A 63 9.11 9.85 -3.18
C LEU A 63 9.84 10.35 -4.42
N ALA A 64 9.47 9.81 -5.58
CA ALA A 64 10.13 10.11 -6.83
C ALA A 64 9.98 11.57 -7.22
N GLY A 65 11.12 12.25 -7.47
CA GLY A 65 11.15 13.65 -7.84
C GLY A 65 10.89 13.97 -9.31
N ASP A 66 10.62 12.95 -10.14
CA ASP A 66 10.26 13.10 -11.55
C ASP A 66 8.76 13.40 -11.77
N ARG A 67 8.00 13.45 -10.70
CA ARG A 67 6.58 13.83 -10.67
C ARG A 67 6.42 15.21 -10.05
N GLU A 68 5.20 15.76 -10.12
CA GLU A 68 4.85 16.93 -9.34
C GLU A 68 4.95 16.62 -7.84
N GLU A 69 5.17 17.65 -7.03
CA GLU A 69 5.27 17.51 -5.59
C GLU A 69 4.05 16.77 -5.02
N PRO A 70 4.27 15.74 -4.20
CA PRO A 70 3.16 14.99 -3.62
C PRO A 70 2.39 15.83 -2.60
N VAL A 71 1.13 15.52 -2.45
CA VAL A 71 0.31 16.07 -1.38
C VAL A 71 0.58 15.26 -0.11
N CYS A 72 0.92 15.94 0.97
CA CYS A 72 1.08 15.33 2.29
C CYS A 72 0.61 16.32 3.35
N GLN A 73 -0.65 16.19 3.77
CA GLN A 73 -1.27 17.15 4.69
C GLN A 73 -2.40 16.52 5.49
N VAL A 74 -2.66 17.10 6.65
CA VAL A 74 -3.85 16.82 7.46
C VAL A 74 -4.86 17.92 7.23
N GLU A 75 -6.06 17.54 6.80
CA GLU A 75 -7.17 18.43 6.56
C GLU A 75 -8.45 17.83 7.15
N ASN A 76 -9.12 18.57 8.02
CA ASN A 76 -10.36 18.14 8.68
C ASN A 76 -10.26 16.74 9.34
N GLY A 77 -9.16 16.47 10.04
CA GLY A 77 -8.93 15.17 10.69
C GLY A 77 -8.59 14.04 9.75
N LYS A 78 -8.23 14.33 8.50
CA LYS A 78 -7.83 13.34 7.50
C LYS A 78 -6.41 13.62 7.02
N LEU A 79 -5.55 12.62 7.18
CA LEU A 79 -4.23 12.64 6.55
C LEU A 79 -4.36 12.18 5.10
N ILE A 80 -3.90 13.02 4.17
CA ILE A 80 -3.86 12.73 2.74
C ILE A 80 -2.41 12.66 2.31
N VAL A 81 -2.00 11.51 1.75
CA VAL A 81 -0.70 11.32 1.12
C VAL A 81 -0.93 10.83 -0.30
N LYS A 82 -0.65 11.69 -1.28
CA LYS A 82 -0.97 11.41 -2.66
C LYS A 82 0.14 11.84 -3.59
N GLU A 83 0.63 10.90 -4.41
CA GLU A 83 1.47 11.22 -5.54
C GLU A 83 0.62 11.64 -6.74
N ARG A 84 1.11 12.61 -7.49
CA ARG A 84 0.44 13.10 -8.70
C ARG A 84 0.93 12.35 -9.93
N ASP A 85 0.05 12.17 -10.91
CA ASP A 85 0.38 11.47 -12.16
C ASP A 85 1.15 12.34 -13.16
N SER A 86 1.07 13.68 -13.04
CA SER A 86 1.70 14.58 -13.98
C SER A 86 3.22 14.60 -13.82
N TRP A 87 3.89 14.47 -14.97
CA TRP A 87 5.36 14.53 -15.05
C TRP A 87 5.83 15.97 -15.20
N LYS A 88 6.86 16.37 -14.47
CA LYS A 88 7.42 17.73 -14.51
C LYS A 88 7.96 18.15 -15.87
N THR A 89 8.31 17.20 -16.70
CA THR A 89 9.00 17.41 -17.96
C THR A 89 8.08 17.41 -19.16
N GLN A 90 6.77 17.46 -18.96
CA GLN A 90 5.83 17.53 -20.05
C GLN A 90 5.72 18.97 -20.56
N GLU A 91 6.39 19.28 -21.67
CA GLU A 91 6.20 20.49 -22.44
C GLU A 91 5.41 20.15 -23.70
N GLY A 92 4.10 20.38 -23.72
CA GLY A 92 3.23 20.06 -24.85
C GLY A 92 3.18 18.56 -25.15
N ASN A 93 3.45 18.17 -26.39
CA ASN A 93 3.43 16.76 -26.83
C ASN A 93 4.80 16.08 -26.76
N ARG A 94 5.71 16.57 -25.94
CA ARG A 94 7.07 16.04 -25.83
C ARG A 94 7.16 15.06 -24.67
N TRP A 95 7.73 13.89 -24.97
CA TRP A 95 8.03 12.85 -24.00
C TRP A 95 9.53 12.69 -23.87
N TYR A 96 10.05 12.74 -22.64
CA TYR A 96 11.47 12.54 -22.36
C TYR A 96 11.69 11.13 -21.85
N PHE A 97 12.60 10.41 -22.51
CA PHE A 97 12.99 9.06 -22.11
C PHE A 97 14.44 9.07 -21.63
N ARG A 98 14.67 8.49 -20.48
CA ARG A 98 16.00 8.16 -20.01
C ARG A 98 16.33 6.74 -20.45
N LEU A 99 17.18 6.59 -21.47
CA LEU A 99 17.47 5.28 -22.08
C LEU A 99 18.47 4.43 -21.28
N TRP A 100 19.27 5.01 -20.44
CA TRP A 100 20.26 4.27 -19.66
C TRP A 100 20.33 4.90 -18.27
N GLY A 101 19.94 4.15 -17.25
CA GLY A 101 20.24 4.53 -15.87
C GLY A 101 21.75 4.39 -15.66
N GLU A 102 22.41 5.46 -15.28
CA GLU A 102 23.80 5.35 -14.83
C GLU A 102 23.83 4.59 -13.51
N GLU A 103 24.64 3.54 -13.44
CA GLU A 103 24.79 2.71 -12.24
C GLU A 103 25.27 3.50 -11.02
N GLY A 104 25.80 4.71 -11.18
CA GLY A 104 26.25 5.57 -10.10
C GLY A 104 25.21 6.51 -9.51
N GLU A 105 24.04 6.66 -10.11
CA GLU A 105 22.98 7.60 -9.67
C GLU A 105 21.71 6.90 -9.24
N ARG A 106 21.75 5.59 -8.99
CA ARG A 106 20.63 4.87 -8.41
C ARG A 106 20.37 5.41 -7.02
N ARG A 107 19.09 5.66 -6.73
CA ARG A 107 18.66 5.91 -5.38
C ARG A 107 19.25 4.86 -4.47
N GLN A 108 19.88 5.29 -3.39
CA GLN A 108 20.31 4.35 -2.36
C GLN A 108 19.14 3.69 -1.67
N ASP A 109 17.98 4.38 -1.63
CA ASP A 109 16.77 3.91 -0.99
C ASP A 109 15.61 3.87 -1.97
N ALA A 110 14.82 2.80 -1.91
CA ALA A 110 13.57 2.69 -2.65
C ALA A 110 12.56 3.71 -2.12
N PRO A 111 11.66 4.25 -2.97
CA PRO A 111 10.60 5.12 -2.52
C PRO A 111 9.73 4.45 -1.45
N TYR A 112 9.30 5.23 -0.48
CA TYR A 112 8.43 4.75 0.59
C TYR A 112 7.65 5.87 1.25
N VAL A 113 6.56 5.50 1.90
CA VAL A 113 5.82 6.33 2.85
C VAL A 113 5.61 5.53 4.13
N LYS A 114 5.94 6.12 5.25
CA LYS A 114 5.73 5.54 6.58
C LYS A 114 4.90 6.50 7.43
N ILE A 115 3.74 6.02 7.86
CA ILE A 115 2.86 6.75 8.78
C ILE A 115 2.97 6.14 10.15
N THR A 116 3.10 6.98 11.16
CA THR A 116 3.09 6.59 12.56
C THR A 116 1.87 7.17 13.25
N VAL A 117 1.16 6.35 14.00
CA VAL A 117 0.04 6.76 14.83
C VAL A 117 0.32 6.40 16.28
N PRO A 118 -0.22 7.12 17.26
CA PRO A 118 -0.06 6.75 18.65
C PRO A 118 -0.61 5.35 18.92
N LYS A 119 0.03 4.65 19.85
CA LYS A 119 -0.39 3.33 20.26
C LYS A 119 -1.84 3.36 20.78
N GLY A 120 -2.66 2.45 20.29
CA GLY A 120 -4.07 2.38 20.64
C GLY A 120 -4.96 3.43 19.98
N ALA A 121 -4.48 4.14 18.96
CA ALA A 121 -5.28 5.09 18.21
C ALA A 121 -6.50 4.39 17.57
N ARG A 122 -7.65 5.04 17.65
CA ARG A 122 -8.87 4.60 16.99
C ARG A 122 -9.09 5.41 15.75
N LEU A 123 -9.17 4.73 14.60
CA LEU A 123 -9.32 5.34 13.31
C LEU A 123 -10.73 5.07 12.77
N LYS A 124 -11.28 6.01 12.04
CA LYS A 124 -12.58 5.84 11.38
C LYS A 124 -12.42 5.19 10.02
N GLU A 125 -11.53 5.72 9.20
CA GLU A 125 -11.37 5.25 7.84
C GLU A 125 -9.91 5.28 7.42
N ILE A 126 -9.45 4.16 6.86
CA ILE A 126 -8.13 4.05 6.25
C ILE A 126 -8.32 3.52 4.84
N SER A 127 -7.81 4.25 3.84
CA SER A 127 -7.78 3.83 2.45
C SER A 127 -6.36 3.92 1.92
N ILE A 128 -5.82 2.79 1.47
CA ILE A 128 -4.45 2.70 0.98
C ILE A 128 -4.45 2.05 -0.39
N ASP A 129 -3.93 2.77 -1.38
CA ASP A 129 -3.64 2.27 -2.72
C ASP A 129 -2.17 2.55 -3.01
N ALA A 130 -1.37 1.49 -3.09
CA ALA A 130 0.06 1.59 -3.33
C ALA A 130 0.50 0.46 -4.27
N PRO A 131 1.50 0.68 -5.17
CA PRO A 131 1.84 -0.30 -6.20
C PRO A 131 2.68 -1.47 -5.70
N TRP A 132 3.37 -1.33 -4.57
CA TRP A 132 4.30 -2.30 -4.00
C TRP A 132 3.88 -2.76 -2.62
N ASP A 133 4.82 -3.22 -1.80
CA ASP A 133 4.54 -3.79 -0.49
C ASP A 133 3.80 -2.81 0.42
N ILE A 134 2.82 -3.34 1.13
CA ILE A 134 2.07 -2.64 2.17
C ILE A 134 2.22 -3.40 3.48
N ASP A 135 2.81 -2.76 4.46
CA ASP A 135 3.02 -3.32 5.80
C ASP A 135 2.27 -2.51 6.86
N LEU A 136 1.21 -3.08 7.38
CA LEU A 136 0.44 -2.51 8.48
C LEU A 136 0.91 -3.17 9.79
N ALA A 137 2.04 -2.67 10.29
CA ALA A 137 2.77 -3.25 11.44
C ALA A 137 2.19 -2.78 12.78
N ALA A 138 0.87 -2.85 12.92
CA ALA A 138 0.17 -2.45 14.13
C ALA A 138 -1.15 -3.22 14.24
N ASN A 139 -1.59 -3.46 15.47
CA ASN A 139 -2.96 -3.90 15.70
C ASN A 139 -3.88 -2.71 15.48
N LEU A 140 -4.73 -2.78 14.48
CA LEU A 140 -5.52 -1.65 14.03
C LEU A 140 -6.95 -1.72 14.54
N SER A 141 -7.39 -0.63 15.16
CA SER A 141 -8.78 -0.34 15.40
C SER A 141 -9.23 0.72 14.38
N ALA A 142 -9.91 0.28 13.33
CA ALA A 142 -10.36 1.14 12.25
C ALA A 142 -11.76 0.67 11.79
N GLU A 143 -12.72 1.57 11.80
CA GLU A 143 -14.10 1.22 11.40
C GLU A 143 -14.16 0.73 9.97
N LYS A 144 -13.48 1.42 9.05
CA LYS A 144 -13.35 1.01 7.64
C LYS A 144 -11.87 0.96 7.26
N LEU A 145 -11.45 -0.16 6.71
CA LEU A 145 -10.09 -0.34 6.21
C LEU A 145 -10.14 -0.92 4.79
N SER A 146 -9.57 -0.19 3.84
CA SER A 146 -9.41 -0.60 2.45
C SER A 146 -7.94 -0.58 2.07
N VAL A 147 -7.42 -1.71 1.60
CA VAL A 147 -6.01 -1.89 1.25
C VAL A 147 -5.91 -2.49 -0.14
N LYS A 148 -5.19 -1.83 -1.04
CA LYS A 148 -5.01 -2.28 -2.41
C LYS A 148 -3.56 -2.14 -2.86
N THR A 149 -3.02 -3.20 -3.45
CA THR A 149 -1.73 -3.18 -4.14
C THR A 149 -1.79 -3.92 -5.47
N SER A 150 -0.88 -3.54 -6.39
CA SER A 150 -0.77 -4.20 -7.69
C SER A 150 0.32 -5.27 -7.72
N TYR A 151 1.47 -5.02 -7.11
CA TYR A 151 2.67 -5.87 -7.26
C TYR A 151 3.40 -6.15 -5.96
N GLY A 152 2.77 -6.01 -4.83
CA GLY A 152 3.46 -6.19 -3.56
C GLY A 152 2.77 -7.18 -2.65
N GLU A 153 3.44 -7.51 -1.56
CA GLU A 153 2.85 -8.26 -0.46
C GLU A 153 2.06 -7.32 0.44
N ILE A 154 0.88 -7.75 0.85
CA ILE A 154 0.13 -7.08 1.91
C ILE A 154 0.32 -7.88 3.18
N LYS A 155 0.89 -7.25 4.18
CA LYS A 155 1.10 -7.81 5.50
C LYS A 155 0.44 -6.92 6.53
N MET A 156 -0.37 -7.52 7.39
CA MET A 156 -1.00 -6.80 8.50
C MET A 156 -1.12 -7.68 9.74
N GLU A 157 -1.17 -7.04 10.88
CA GLU A 157 -1.44 -7.64 12.17
C GLU A 157 -2.96 -7.80 12.38
N ASP A 158 -3.43 -7.72 13.62
CA ASP A 158 -4.85 -7.84 13.92
C ASP A 158 -5.62 -6.58 13.53
N TRP A 159 -6.84 -6.78 13.11
CA TRP A 159 -7.78 -5.69 12.81
C TRP A 159 -9.10 -5.91 13.54
N ASN A 160 -9.64 -4.82 14.04
CA ASN A 160 -10.96 -4.75 14.65
C ASN A 160 -11.70 -3.52 14.10
N GLY A 161 -12.89 -3.72 13.59
CA GLY A 161 -13.67 -2.64 13.01
C GLY A 161 -15.03 -3.08 12.51
N ILE A 162 -15.51 -2.44 11.44
CA ILE A 162 -16.79 -2.71 10.83
C ILE A 162 -16.60 -3.38 9.47
N ASP A 163 -15.94 -2.70 8.54
CA ASP A 163 -15.73 -3.19 7.17
C ASP A 163 -14.25 -3.23 6.81
N LEU A 164 -13.80 -4.38 6.31
CA LEU A 164 -12.46 -4.60 5.78
C LEU A 164 -12.52 -5.05 4.33
N SER A 165 -11.74 -4.40 3.48
CA SER A 165 -11.54 -4.79 2.08
C SER A 165 -10.05 -4.84 1.76
N ILE A 166 -9.56 -5.98 1.28
CA ILE A 166 -8.17 -6.16 0.85
C ILE A 166 -8.17 -6.70 -0.58
N TYR A 167 -7.36 -6.07 -1.44
CA TYR A 167 -7.18 -6.51 -2.81
C TYR A 167 -5.69 -6.49 -3.17
N ASP A 168 -5.19 -7.64 -3.65
CA ASP A 168 -3.82 -7.78 -4.14
C ASP A 168 -3.85 -8.47 -5.51
N GLU A 169 -3.32 -7.80 -6.52
CA GLU A 169 -3.28 -8.35 -7.87
C GLU A 169 -2.16 -9.39 -8.03
N ASN A 170 -0.94 -9.05 -7.60
CA ASN A 170 0.24 -9.91 -7.73
C ASN A 170 1.06 -9.88 -6.44
N GLY A 171 0.75 -10.75 -5.51
CA GLY A 171 1.47 -10.86 -4.26
C GLY A 171 0.68 -11.61 -3.20
N ASP A 172 1.35 -11.96 -2.14
CA ASP A 172 0.73 -12.68 -1.03
C ASP A 172 0.02 -11.71 -0.07
N ILE A 173 -1.04 -12.18 0.52
CA ILE A 173 -1.74 -11.47 1.60
C ILE A 173 -1.59 -12.27 2.88
N LYS A 174 -1.04 -11.64 3.90
CA LYS A 174 -0.87 -12.23 5.22
C LYS A 174 -1.47 -11.34 6.28
N THR A 175 -2.39 -11.87 7.05
CA THR A 175 -3.06 -11.13 8.11
C THR A 175 -3.03 -11.86 9.45
N GLY A 176 -3.14 -11.11 10.54
CA GLY A 176 -3.51 -11.63 11.84
C GLY A 176 -5.02 -11.89 11.93
N ASN A 177 -5.58 -11.74 13.12
CA ASN A 177 -7.00 -11.97 13.38
C ASN A 177 -7.84 -10.78 12.93
N LEU A 178 -8.96 -11.06 12.29
CA LEU A 178 -9.83 -10.06 11.71
C LEU A 178 -11.21 -10.13 12.37
N THR A 179 -11.60 -9.06 13.05
CA THR A 179 -12.87 -8.99 13.77
C THR A 179 -13.70 -7.81 13.27
N GLY A 180 -14.89 -8.07 12.76
CA GLY A 180 -15.76 -7.01 12.27
C GLY A 180 -17.10 -7.51 11.77
N ASN A 181 -17.77 -6.67 11.00
CA ASN A 181 -19.05 -7.00 10.40
C ASN A 181 -18.90 -7.63 9.02
N LYS A 182 -18.11 -7.02 8.15
CA LYS A 182 -17.87 -7.48 6.79
C LYS A 182 -16.37 -7.52 6.47
N VAL A 183 -15.93 -8.66 5.96
CA VAL A 183 -14.55 -8.88 5.53
C VAL A 183 -14.55 -9.37 4.08
N GLU A 184 -13.89 -8.66 3.20
CA GLU A 184 -13.69 -9.05 1.80
C GLU A 184 -12.20 -9.06 1.47
N ILE A 185 -11.67 -10.19 1.04
CA ILE A 185 -10.25 -10.34 0.68
C ILE A 185 -10.17 -11.02 -0.67
N THR A 186 -9.49 -10.36 -1.62
CA THR A 186 -9.26 -10.87 -2.97
C THR A 186 -7.78 -10.85 -3.30
N GLY A 187 -7.25 -12.00 -3.72
CA GLY A 187 -5.90 -12.13 -4.25
C GLY A 187 -5.93 -12.87 -5.60
N LEU A 188 -5.38 -12.25 -6.67
CA LEU A 188 -5.41 -12.87 -7.99
C LEU A 188 -4.23 -13.83 -8.20
N TYR A 189 -3.01 -13.40 -7.90
CA TYR A 189 -1.79 -14.20 -8.07
C TYR A 189 -0.95 -14.14 -6.80
N GLY A 190 -1.20 -15.06 -5.90
CA GLY A 190 -0.49 -15.14 -4.62
C GLY A 190 -1.29 -15.93 -3.60
N ASP A 191 -0.66 -16.23 -2.49
CA ASP A 191 -1.26 -16.99 -1.40
C ASP A 191 -1.98 -16.07 -0.42
N LEU A 192 -3.09 -16.56 0.11
CA LEU A 192 -3.84 -15.93 1.19
C LEU A 192 -3.57 -16.70 2.48
N ASN A 193 -2.84 -16.08 3.41
CA ASN A 193 -2.56 -16.62 4.73
C ASN A 193 -3.26 -15.74 5.77
N ILE A 194 -4.47 -16.13 6.11
CA ILE A 194 -5.37 -15.34 6.94
C ILE A 194 -5.48 -15.97 8.32
N GLY A 195 -5.40 -15.15 9.35
CA GLY A 195 -5.64 -15.59 10.72
C GLY A 195 -7.12 -15.93 10.96
N CYS A 196 -7.58 -15.82 12.20
CA CYS A 196 -8.96 -16.10 12.53
C CYS A 196 -9.88 -14.95 12.07
N ILE A 197 -10.96 -15.28 11.38
CA ILE A 197 -12.00 -14.32 11.00
C ILE A 197 -13.20 -14.47 11.90
N GLU A 198 -13.47 -13.48 12.72
CA GLU A 198 -14.70 -13.30 13.50
C GLU A 198 -15.52 -12.17 12.86
N SER A 199 -16.41 -12.53 11.97
CA SER A 199 -17.16 -11.56 11.17
C SER A 199 -18.57 -12.07 10.91
N THR A 200 -19.53 -11.16 10.85
CA THR A 200 -20.89 -11.51 10.44
C THR A 200 -20.92 -12.08 9.03
N GLN A 201 -20.13 -11.49 8.13
CA GLN A 201 -20.02 -11.93 6.75
C GLN A 201 -18.58 -11.79 6.26
N ALA A 202 -17.98 -12.87 5.79
CA ALA A 202 -16.66 -12.87 5.22
C ALA A 202 -16.64 -13.57 3.85
N SER A 203 -15.88 -13.00 2.93
CA SER A 203 -15.67 -13.52 1.59
C SER A 203 -14.18 -13.47 1.23
N LEU A 204 -13.62 -14.62 0.91
CA LEU A 204 -12.25 -14.75 0.43
C LEU A 204 -12.27 -15.27 -1.01
N GLU A 205 -11.55 -14.59 -1.90
CA GLU A 205 -11.44 -15.01 -3.30
C GLU A 205 -9.96 -15.05 -3.70
N ALA A 206 -9.52 -16.22 -4.16
CA ALA A 206 -8.21 -16.41 -4.75
C ALA A 206 -8.36 -16.99 -6.16
N GLU A 207 -7.52 -16.54 -7.08
CA GLU A 207 -7.52 -17.08 -8.43
C GLU A 207 -6.40 -18.10 -8.64
N ASN A 208 -5.16 -17.71 -8.38
CA ASN A 208 -3.98 -18.57 -8.51
C ASN A 208 -3.13 -18.50 -7.24
N GLY A 209 -3.36 -19.40 -6.33
CA GLY A 209 -2.64 -19.46 -5.07
C GLY A 209 -3.38 -20.32 -4.05
N SER A 210 -2.72 -20.59 -2.95
CA SER A 210 -3.33 -21.33 -1.85
C SER A 210 -4.04 -20.38 -0.88
N VAL A 211 -5.08 -20.87 -0.22
CA VAL A 211 -5.81 -20.16 0.81
C VAL A 211 -5.70 -20.94 2.11
N THR A 212 -5.27 -20.28 3.16
CA THR A 212 -5.29 -20.80 4.53
C THR A 212 -6.00 -19.77 5.41
N VAL A 213 -7.04 -20.20 6.08
CA VAL A 213 -7.85 -19.33 6.94
C VAL A 213 -8.42 -20.11 8.12
N PHE A 214 -8.59 -19.43 9.24
CA PHE A 214 -9.24 -19.95 10.44
C PHE A 214 -10.62 -19.30 10.56
N ALA A 215 -11.67 -20.13 10.50
CA ALA A 215 -13.03 -19.66 10.67
C ALA A 215 -13.32 -19.43 12.16
N GLY A 216 -13.88 -18.27 12.47
CA GLY A 216 -14.35 -17.96 13.81
C GLY A 216 -15.66 -18.68 14.16
N THR A 217 -16.15 -18.39 15.33
CA THR A 217 -17.35 -19.06 15.89
C THR A 217 -18.67 -18.41 15.44
N GLN A 218 -18.61 -17.23 14.85
CA GLN A 218 -19.79 -16.45 14.46
C GLN A 218 -19.75 -16.07 12.99
N GLY A 219 -20.95 -15.95 12.39
CA GLY A 219 -21.11 -15.47 11.04
C GLY A 219 -20.87 -16.52 9.96
N THR A 220 -20.70 -16.04 8.73
CA THR A 220 -20.49 -16.86 7.54
C THR A 220 -19.16 -16.57 6.90
N LEU A 221 -18.53 -17.61 6.36
CA LEU A 221 -17.28 -17.51 5.61
C LEU A 221 -17.45 -18.22 4.27
N ASP A 222 -17.38 -17.46 3.19
CA ASP A 222 -17.37 -17.97 1.82
C ASP A 222 -15.95 -17.91 1.25
N VAL A 223 -15.43 -19.01 0.76
CA VAL A 223 -14.11 -19.08 0.13
C VAL A 223 -14.25 -19.59 -1.28
N LYS A 224 -13.73 -18.82 -2.25
CA LYS A 224 -13.62 -19.21 -3.66
C LYS A 224 -12.16 -19.26 -4.06
N ASN A 225 -11.73 -20.35 -4.64
CA ASN A 225 -10.39 -20.50 -5.19
C ASN A 225 -10.47 -21.20 -6.53
N SER A 226 -10.02 -20.55 -7.60
CA SER A 226 -10.10 -21.12 -8.96
C SER A 226 -9.01 -22.14 -9.23
N TYR A 227 -7.77 -21.83 -8.84
CA TYR A 227 -6.59 -22.69 -9.12
C TYR A 227 -5.67 -22.69 -7.90
N GLY A 228 -5.82 -23.68 -7.04
CA GLY A 228 -4.98 -23.82 -5.85
C GLY A 228 -5.69 -24.54 -4.73
N ASP A 229 -4.97 -24.80 -3.67
CA ASP A 229 -5.46 -25.51 -2.50
C ASP A 229 -6.14 -24.56 -1.52
N THR A 230 -7.22 -25.02 -0.90
CA THR A 230 -7.95 -24.26 0.11
C THR A 230 -7.98 -25.04 1.41
N ASN A 231 -7.49 -24.44 2.47
CA ASN A 231 -7.47 -25.01 3.81
C ASN A 231 -8.23 -24.09 4.77
N ILE A 232 -9.36 -24.56 5.24
CA ILE A 232 -10.20 -23.85 6.21
C ILE A 232 -10.16 -24.61 7.53
N TYR A 233 -9.66 -23.97 8.57
CA TYR A 233 -9.60 -24.52 9.92
C TYR A 233 -10.68 -23.87 10.78
N GLU A 234 -11.32 -24.68 11.61
CA GLU A 234 -12.30 -24.17 12.56
C GLU A 234 -11.66 -24.01 13.95
N MET A 235 -11.93 -22.87 14.59
CA MET A 235 -11.54 -22.64 15.97
C MET A 235 -12.42 -23.47 16.91
N GLN A 236 -11.78 -24.33 17.70
CA GLN A 236 -12.49 -25.07 18.75
C GLN A 236 -12.46 -24.27 20.07
N LYS A 237 -13.47 -24.47 20.91
CA LYS A 237 -13.55 -23.78 22.22
C LYS A 237 -12.30 -24.03 23.09
N ALA A 238 -11.71 -25.22 23.00
CA ALA A 238 -10.50 -25.57 23.74
C ALA A 238 -9.31 -24.70 23.31
N ASP A 239 -9.17 -24.42 22.00
CA ASP A 239 -8.08 -23.60 21.45
C ASP A 239 -8.25 -22.13 21.88
N ALA A 240 -9.50 -21.65 21.95
CA ALA A 240 -9.81 -20.30 22.40
C ALA A 240 -9.40 -20.04 23.85
N TYR A 241 -9.29 -21.10 24.67
CA TYR A 241 -8.86 -21.00 26.09
C TYR A 241 -7.38 -21.37 26.29
N GLY A 242 -6.62 -21.59 25.22
CA GLY A 242 -5.17 -21.83 25.32
C GLY A 242 -4.78 -23.20 25.87
N TYR A 243 -5.59 -24.19 25.72
CA TYR A 243 -5.28 -25.56 26.08
C TYR A 243 -4.48 -26.27 24.98
#